data_8cec12435251deff87504e7b1b2cf04d
#
_entry.id   8cec12435251deff87504e7b1b2cf04d
#
_cell.length_a   1.000
_cell.length_b   1.000
_cell.length_c   1.000
_cell.angle_alpha   90.00
_cell.angle_beta   90.00
_cell.angle_gamma   90.00
#
_symmetry.space_group_name_H-M   'P 1'
#
loop_
_entity.id
_entity.type
_entity.pdbx_description
1 polymer ?
#
loop_
_entity_poly.entity_id
_entity_poly.type
_entity_poly.pdbx_seq_one_letter_code
_entity_poly.pdbx_strand_id
1 'polypeptide(L)'
;MDLKTSLPQNAPADIVYSLPANFTRKGDKMDGHFCVTKEKIYVYNGSEITLEYSIDDFSEFECKQQIGTSMAQGTLKSGETICFCGFSQDQFLRYAELMKLLDHCLRTGELMEITDTEEPVCPKCGLPLEGAKECIYCTGKGKTMVKLIKRIAPYKKYFAIAVICTILSELIWVLAPYLDR
;
A
#
# COMPACT_ATOMS: atom_id res chain seq x y z
N MET A 1 -7.53 -14.67 -1.40
CA MET A 1 -7.20 -13.76 -0.26
C MET A 1 -8.50 -13.42 0.44
N ASP A 2 -8.77 -14.02 1.61
CA ASP A 2 -10.06 -13.82 2.28
C ASP A 2 -10.24 -12.37 2.71
N LEU A 3 -11.16 -11.66 2.05
CA LEU A 3 -11.61 -10.32 2.46
C LEU A 3 -12.66 -10.38 3.58
N LYS A 4 -12.98 -11.56 4.07
CA LYS A 4 -13.83 -11.80 5.23
C LYS A 4 -13.00 -12.26 6.42
N THR A 5 -12.24 -11.33 6.98
CA THR A 5 -11.61 -11.52 8.30
C THR A 5 -12.70 -11.54 9.36
N SER A 6 -12.48 -12.22 10.48
CA SER A 6 -13.43 -12.42 11.61
C SER A 6 -14.37 -11.21 11.80
N LEU A 7 -15.66 -11.44 11.53
CA LEU A 7 -16.70 -10.41 11.68
C LEU A 7 -16.93 -10.12 13.17
N PRO A 8 -17.16 -8.87 13.56
CA PRO A 8 -17.60 -8.52 14.92
C PRO A 8 -18.94 -9.20 15.23
N GLN A 9 -19.13 -9.60 16.49
CA GLN A 9 -20.32 -10.40 16.93
C GLN A 9 -21.67 -9.74 16.65
N ASN A 10 -21.72 -8.42 16.43
CA ASN A 10 -22.92 -7.64 16.15
C ASN A 10 -22.98 -7.12 14.70
N ALA A 11 -22.25 -7.73 13.79
CA ALA A 11 -22.21 -7.28 12.41
C ALA A 11 -23.53 -7.60 11.67
N PRO A 12 -24.03 -6.67 10.81
CA PRO A 12 -25.17 -6.95 9.95
C PRO A 12 -24.88 -8.16 9.05
N ALA A 13 -25.91 -8.94 8.75
CA ALA A 13 -25.79 -10.17 7.97
C ALA A 13 -25.43 -9.93 6.48
N ASP A 14 -25.55 -8.70 6.02
CA ASP A 14 -25.37 -8.25 4.63
C ASP A 14 -24.00 -7.64 4.33
N ILE A 15 -22.99 -7.84 5.22
CA ILE A 15 -21.63 -7.39 4.98
C ILE A 15 -21.02 -8.14 3.78
N VAL A 16 -20.62 -7.36 2.77
CA VAL A 16 -19.94 -7.86 1.58
C VAL A 16 -18.44 -7.94 1.81
N TYR A 17 -17.85 -6.88 2.41
CA TYR A 17 -16.42 -6.78 2.68
C TYR A 17 -16.14 -6.42 4.14
N SER A 18 -15.08 -7.00 4.70
CA SER A 18 -14.57 -6.69 6.04
C SER A 18 -13.05 -6.72 6.04
N LEU A 19 -12.44 -5.60 6.39
CA LEU A 19 -10.99 -5.45 6.52
C LEU A 19 -10.60 -5.02 7.95
N PRO A 20 -9.45 -5.47 8.48
CA PRO A 20 -9.01 -5.07 9.81
C PRO A 20 -8.61 -3.59 9.83
N ALA A 21 -9.09 -2.85 10.81
CA ALA A 21 -8.75 -1.45 11.06
C ALA A 21 -7.90 -1.36 12.34
N ASN A 22 -6.65 -0.92 12.20
CA ASN A 22 -5.65 -0.99 13.27
C ASN A 22 -5.54 0.31 14.06
N PHE A 23 -6.00 1.44 13.49
CA PHE A 23 -5.85 2.76 14.10
C PHE A 23 -7.13 3.58 13.94
N THR A 24 -7.41 4.38 14.99
CA THR A 24 -8.49 5.39 14.95
C THR A 24 -8.12 6.55 14.03
N ARG A 25 -9.08 7.45 13.76
CA ARG A 25 -8.85 8.73 13.07
C ARG A 25 -7.74 9.58 13.70
N LYS A 26 -7.50 9.45 15.00
CA LYS A 26 -6.48 10.18 15.76
C LYS A 26 -5.12 9.49 15.79
N GLY A 27 -5.03 8.28 15.25
CA GLY A 27 -3.81 7.47 15.24
C GLY A 27 -3.64 6.56 16.46
N ASP A 28 -4.62 6.50 17.35
CA ASP A 28 -4.60 5.57 18.48
C ASP A 28 -4.81 4.15 17.96
N LYS A 29 -4.14 3.17 18.58
CA LYS A 29 -4.36 1.76 18.25
C LYS A 29 -5.81 1.36 18.54
N MET A 30 -6.41 0.64 17.62
CA MET A 30 -7.70 0.00 17.81
C MET A 30 -7.68 -1.41 17.24
N ASP A 31 -8.52 -2.28 17.78
CA ASP A 31 -8.80 -3.60 17.24
C ASP A 31 -10.18 -3.56 16.62
N GLY A 32 -10.22 -3.05 15.41
CA GLY A 32 -11.46 -2.73 14.72
C GLY A 32 -11.57 -3.35 13.35
N HIS A 33 -12.74 -3.16 12.75
CA HIS A 33 -13.06 -3.62 11.41
C HIS A 33 -13.70 -2.50 10.58
N PHE A 34 -13.22 -2.39 9.34
CA PHE A 34 -13.85 -1.58 8.32
C PHE A 34 -14.75 -2.49 7.48
N CYS A 35 -16.05 -2.32 7.60
CA CYS A 35 -17.05 -3.19 6.99
C CYS A 35 -17.87 -2.42 5.95
N VAL A 36 -18.14 -3.07 4.83
CA VAL A 36 -18.92 -2.51 3.73
C VAL A 36 -20.08 -3.44 3.42
N THR A 37 -21.28 -2.88 3.40
CA THR A 37 -22.49 -3.50 2.86
C THR A 37 -22.77 -2.95 1.46
N LYS A 38 -23.88 -3.35 0.83
CA LYS A 38 -24.27 -2.81 -0.49
C LYS A 38 -24.59 -1.32 -0.48
N GLU A 39 -25.00 -0.76 0.66
CA GLU A 39 -25.48 0.61 0.78
C GLU A 39 -24.69 1.46 1.76
N LYS A 40 -24.03 0.82 2.75
CA LYS A 40 -23.44 1.52 3.88
C LYS A 40 -22.02 1.05 4.21
N ILE A 41 -21.29 1.95 4.82
CA ILE A 41 -19.95 1.73 5.37
C ILE A 41 -20.02 1.82 6.88
N TYR A 42 -19.43 0.85 7.57
CA TYR A 42 -19.32 0.79 9.03
C TYR A 42 -17.87 0.70 9.46
N VAL A 43 -17.53 1.41 10.52
CA VAL A 43 -16.26 1.22 11.23
C VAL A 43 -16.56 0.76 12.64
N TYR A 44 -16.06 -0.41 12.98
CA TYR A 44 -16.18 -1.01 14.31
C TYR A 44 -14.90 -0.80 15.11
N ASN A 45 -15.04 -0.57 16.41
CA ASN A 45 -13.97 -0.71 17.37
C ASN A 45 -14.39 -1.78 18.40
N GLY A 46 -13.80 -2.98 18.26
CA GLY A 46 -14.34 -4.15 18.93
C GLY A 46 -15.77 -4.48 18.47
N SER A 47 -16.73 -4.39 19.37
CA SER A 47 -18.16 -4.65 19.09
C SER A 47 -19.00 -3.37 18.88
N GLU A 48 -18.41 -2.20 19.02
CA GLU A 48 -19.11 -0.91 18.96
C GLU A 48 -18.93 -0.26 17.58
N ILE A 49 -20.04 0.26 17.02
CA ILE A 49 -20.01 1.03 15.76
C ILE A 49 -19.50 2.45 16.10
N THR A 50 -18.34 2.79 15.56
CA THR A 50 -17.75 4.12 15.73
C THR A 50 -18.17 5.08 14.63
N LEU A 51 -18.36 4.59 13.41
CA LEU A 51 -18.80 5.37 12.25
C LEU A 51 -19.79 4.55 11.41
N GLU A 52 -20.80 5.25 10.89
CA GLU A 52 -21.77 4.73 9.93
C GLU A 52 -22.06 5.82 8.90
N TYR A 53 -21.95 5.48 7.61
CA TYR A 53 -22.23 6.36 6.51
C TYR A 53 -22.89 5.60 5.36
N SER A 54 -23.72 6.29 4.58
CA SER A 54 -24.20 5.77 3.29
C SER A 54 -23.12 5.95 2.24
N ILE A 55 -22.94 4.97 1.36
CA ILE A 55 -21.99 5.06 0.23
C ILE A 55 -22.36 6.25 -0.67
N ASP A 56 -23.65 6.48 -0.86
CA ASP A 56 -24.18 7.55 -1.71
C ASP A 56 -23.89 8.97 -1.21
N ASP A 57 -23.51 9.14 0.04
CA ASP A 57 -23.15 10.46 0.59
C ASP A 57 -21.78 10.95 0.08
N PHE A 58 -20.97 10.04 -0.47
CA PHE A 58 -19.61 10.35 -0.92
C PHE A 58 -19.56 10.69 -2.41
N SER A 59 -18.52 11.42 -2.79
CA SER A 59 -18.15 11.72 -4.18
C SER A 59 -16.92 10.93 -4.64
N GLU A 60 -16.04 10.55 -3.71
CA GLU A 60 -14.78 9.86 -4.00
C GLU A 60 -14.28 9.11 -2.77
N PHE A 61 -13.59 7.99 -3.02
CA PHE A 61 -12.89 7.21 -1.99
C PHE A 61 -11.40 7.08 -2.32
N GLU A 62 -10.53 7.27 -1.34
CA GLU A 62 -9.09 7.14 -1.55
C GLU A 62 -8.37 6.52 -0.35
N CYS A 63 -7.19 5.94 -0.65
CA CYS A 63 -6.23 5.55 0.37
C CYS A 63 -5.07 6.54 0.40
N LYS A 64 -4.83 7.16 1.54
CA LYS A 64 -3.72 8.07 1.75
C LYS A 64 -2.59 7.38 2.48
N GLN A 65 -1.45 7.25 1.82
CA GLN A 65 -0.27 6.66 2.41
C GLN A 65 0.45 7.67 3.30
N GLN A 66 0.84 7.24 4.50
CA GLN A 66 1.66 7.99 5.44
C GLN A 66 2.89 7.16 5.83
N ILE A 67 3.84 7.80 6.54
CA ILE A 67 5.04 7.09 6.99
C ILE A 67 4.65 6.05 8.06
N GLY A 68 4.76 4.77 7.71
CA GLY A 68 4.50 3.63 8.59
C GLY A 68 3.03 3.20 8.72
N THR A 69 2.08 4.01 8.24
CA THR A 69 0.63 3.71 8.26
C THR A 69 -0.03 4.19 6.99
N SER A 70 -1.27 3.76 6.76
CA SER A 70 -2.11 4.27 5.69
C SER A 70 -3.51 4.55 6.23
N MET A 71 -4.23 5.46 5.61
CA MET A 71 -5.57 5.86 6.02
C MET A 71 -6.56 5.65 4.89
N ALA A 72 -7.73 5.12 5.24
CA ALA A 72 -8.88 5.06 4.36
C ALA A 72 -9.74 6.31 4.58
N GLN A 73 -10.02 7.03 3.51
CA GLN A 73 -10.81 8.26 3.58
C GLN A 73 -11.77 8.37 2.40
N GLY A 74 -12.84 9.12 2.60
CA GLY A 74 -13.81 9.45 1.57
C GLY A 74 -14.15 10.93 1.60
N THR A 75 -14.39 11.51 0.44
CA THR A 75 -14.83 12.89 0.31
C THR A 75 -16.35 12.91 0.14
N LEU A 76 -17.06 13.56 1.05
CA LEU A 76 -18.50 13.75 0.96
C LEU A 76 -18.86 14.64 -0.23
N LYS A 77 -20.07 14.55 -0.72
CA LYS A 77 -20.63 15.47 -1.74
C LYS A 77 -20.63 16.93 -1.28
N SER A 78 -20.56 17.18 0.03
CA SER A 78 -20.37 18.52 0.62
C SER A 78 -18.97 19.08 0.44
N GLY A 79 -17.97 18.27 0.03
CA GLY A 79 -16.55 18.61 -0.06
C GLY A 79 -15.76 18.34 1.22
N GLU A 80 -16.40 17.86 2.29
CA GLU A 80 -15.71 17.47 3.52
C GLU A 80 -15.07 16.09 3.37
N THR A 81 -13.82 15.93 3.82
CA THR A 81 -13.11 14.65 3.79
C THR A 81 -13.25 13.96 5.15
N ILE A 82 -13.79 12.75 5.14
CA ILE A 82 -13.94 11.88 6.30
C ILE A 82 -12.86 10.81 6.27
N CYS A 83 -12.05 10.74 7.33
CA CYS A 83 -11.14 9.62 7.56
C CYS A 83 -11.90 8.51 8.30
N PHE A 84 -11.96 7.32 7.74
CA PHE A 84 -12.64 6.17 8.34
C PHE A 84 -11.77 5.51 9.40
N CYS A 85 -10.61 5.05 9.01
CA CYS A 85 -9.68 4.34 9.87
C CYS A 85 -8.26 4.39 9.32
N GLY A 86 -7.29 4.12 10.20
CA GLY A 86 -5.92 3.82 9.82
C GLY A 86 -5.67 2.32 9.80
N PHE A 87 -4.77 1.88 8.93
CA PHE A 87 -4.39 0.49 8.78
C PHE A 87 -2.89 0.34 8.51
N SER A 88 -2.35 -0.85 8.77
CA SER A 88 -0.94 -1.15 8.56
C SER A 88 -0.61 -1.32 7.07
N GLN A 89 0.64 -1.09 6.72
CA GLN A 89 1.10 -1.03 5.33
C GLN A 89 0.92 -2.34 4.55
N ASP A 90 0.92 -3.48 5.23
CA ASP A 90 0.63 -4.80 4.66
C ASP A 90 -0.80 -4.93 4.11
N GLN A 91 -1.75 -4.13 4.63
CA GLN A 91 -3.14 -4.10 4.18
C GLN A 91 -3.39 -3.12 3.03
N PHE A 92 -2.39 -2.32 2.63
CA PHE A 92 -2.57 -1.22 1.68
C PHE A 92 -3.21 -1.65 0.36
N LEU A 93 -2.76 -2.75 -0.23
CA LEU A 93 -3.30 -3.24 -1.50
C LEU A 93 -4.78 -3.61 -1.39
N ARG A 94 -5.18 -4.26 -0.30
CA ARG A 94 -6.58 -4.66 -0.04
C ARG A 94 -7.48 -3.43 0.09
N TYR A 95 -7.05 -2.44 0.87
CA TYR A 95 -7.80 -1.19 1.01
C TYR A 95 -7.86 -0.40 -0.30
N ALA A 96 -6.76 -0.34 -1.05
CA ALA A 96 -6.73 0.35 -2.34
C ALA A 96 -7.67 -0.30 -3.38
N GLU A 97 -7.78 -1.63 -3.38
CA GLU A 97 -8.76 -2.34 -4.21
C GLU A 97 -10.19 -2.07 -3.76
N LEU A 98 -10.45 -2.13 -2.45
CA LEU A 98 -11.78 -1.85 -1.90
C LEU A 98 -12.21 -0.40 -2.19
N MET A 99 -11.32 0.59 -2.05
CA MET A 99 -11.64 1.98 -2.40
C MET A 99 -11.98 2.15 -3.88
N LYS A 100 -11.26 1.48 -4.78
CA LYS A 100 -11.60 1.47 -6.23
C LYS A 100 -12.96 0.85 -6.51
N LEU A 101 -13.33 -0.20 -5.77
CA LEU A 101 -14.65 -0.82 -5.91
C LEU A 101 -15.76 0.10 -5.40
N LEU A 102 -15.52 0.80 -4.29
CA LEU A 102 -16.46 1.81 -3.80
C LEU A 102 -16.62 2.96 -4.80
N ASP A 103 -15.52 3.45 -5.38
CA ASP A 103 -15.58 4.45 -6.47
C ASP A 103 -16.33 3.94 -7.69
N HIS A 104 -16.15 2.67 -8.06
CA HIS A 104 -16.91 2.05 -9.14
C HIS A 104 -18.39 1.96 -8.79
N CYS A 105 -18.70 1.58 -7.54
CA CYS A 105 -20.07 1.54 -7.03
C CYS A 105 -20.76 2.92 -7.12
N LEU A 106 -20.07 4.01 -6.78
CA LEU A 106 -20.58 5.37 -6.93
C LEU A 106 -20.96 5.72 -8.38
N ARG A 107 -20.26 5.15 -9.37
CA ARG A 107 -20.50 5.43 -10.79
C ARG A 107 -21.56 4.54 -11.41
N THR A 108 -21.66 3.29 -10.97
CA THR A 108 -22.52 2.25 -11.58
C THR A 108 -23.75 1.91 -10.76
N GLY A 109 -23.74 2.25 -9.45
CA GLY A 109 -24.78 1.86 -8.49
C GLY A 109 -24.70 0.39 -8.05
N GLU A 110 -23.72 -0.38 -8.52
CA GLU A 110 -23.55 -1.79 -8.17
C GLU A 110 -22.20 -2.04 -7.51
N LEU A 111 -22.22 -2.65 -6.33
CA LEU A 111 -21.02 -3.13 -5.67
C LEU A 111 -20.61 -4.47 -6.28
N MET A 112 -19.54 -4.49 -7.06
CA MET A 112 -19.00 -5.72 -7.63
C MET A 112 -18.46 -6.62 -6.52
N GLU A 113 -18.87 -7.89 -6.48
CA GLU A 113 -18.20 -8.88 -5.63
C GLU A 113 -16.83 -9.20 -6.22
N ILE A 114 -15.77 -9.00 -5.40
CA ILE A 114 -14.45 -9.50 -5.76
C ILE A 114 -14.53 -11.02 -5.66
N THR A 115 -14.58 -11.68 -6.81
CA THR A 115 -14.22 -13.09 -6.88
C THR A 115 -12.76 -13.16 -6.47
N ASP A 116 -12.46 -13.93 -5.42
CA ASP A 116 -11.09 -14.20 -4.94
C ASP A 116 -10.21 -14.56 -6.14
N THR A 117 -9.54 -13.56 -6.69
CA THR A 117 -8.46 -13.81 -7.64
C THR A 117 -7.33 -14.32 -6.74
N GLU A 118 -7.11 -15.62 -6.73
CA GLU A 118 -5.97 -16.24 -6.07
C GLU A 118 -4.73 -15.44 -6.48
N GLU A 119 -4.09 -14.78 -5.51
CA GLU A 119 -2.84 -14.07 -5.80
C GLU A 119 -1.90 -15.06 -6.47
N PRO A 120 -1.35 -14.72 -7.65
CA PRO A 120 -0.46 -15.62 -8.34
C PRO A 120 0.72 -15.94 -7.43
N VAL A 121 0.81 -17.20 -7.03
CA VAL A 121 1.93 -17.71 -6.23
C VAL A 121 3.08 -18.13 -7.12
N CYS A 122 4.29 -17.94 -6.65
CA CYS A 122 5.46 -18.39 -7.37
C CYS A 122 5.49 -19.93 -7.49
N PRO A 123 5.53 -20.50 -8.69
CA PRO A 123 5.53 -21.94 -8.89
C PRO A 123 6.77 -22.66 -8.33
N LYS A 124 7.82 -21.92 -7.94
CA LYS A 124 9.08 -22.47 -7.42
C LYS A 124 9.16 -22.48 -5.89
N CYS A 125 8.63 -21.46 -5.22
CA CYS A 125 8.76 -21.32 -3.76
C CYS A 125 7.42 -21.15 -3.04
N GLY A 126 6.29 -21.06 -3.76
CA GLY A 126 4.95 -20.91 -3.17
C GLY A 126 4.66 -19.54 -2.55
N LEU A 127 5.61 -18.57 -2.63
CA LEU A 127 5.39 -17.23 -2.08
C LEU A 127 4.49 -16.39 -3.00
N PRO A 128 3.62 -15.53 -2.44
CA PRO A 128 2.78 -14.63 -3.21
C PRO A 128 3.64 -13.68 -4.05
N LEU A 129 3.22 -13.40 -5.28
CA LEU A 129 3.96 -12.57 -6.23
C LEU A 129 3.67 -11.07 -6.08
N GLU A 130 2.77 -10.66 -5.18
CA GLU A 130 2.41 -9.26 -4.87
C GLU A 130 2.33 -8.35 -6.12
N GLY A 131 1.68 -8.85 -7.18
CA GLY A 131 1.55 -8.13 -8.45
C GLY A 131 2.81 -8.13 -9.34
N ALA A 132 3.90 -8.75 -8.92
CA ALA A 132 5.12 -8.89 -9.73
C ALA A 132 5.00 -10.09 -10.68
N LYS A 133 5.50 -9.97 -11.92
CA LYS A 133 5.55 -11.06 -12.88
C LYS A 133 6.58 -12.15 -12.54
N GLU A 134 7.56 -11.83 -11.72
CA GLU A 134 8.66 -12.72 -11.32
C GLU A 134 8.89 -12.63 -9.81
N CYS A 135 9.08 -13.76 -9.15
CA CYS A 135 9.37 -13.84 -7.74
C CYS A 135 10.74 -13.24 -7.40
N ILE A 136 10.79 -12.27 -6.49
CA ILE A 136 12.01 -11.58 -6.06
C ILE A 136 13.00 -12.57 -5.42
N TYR A 137 12.52 -13.60 -4.73
CA TYR A 137 13.34 -14.59 -4.04
C TYR A 137 13.89 -15.67 -4.97
N CYS A 138 13.12 -16.05 -6.02
CA CYS A 138 13.50 -17.07 -6.99
C CYS A 138 14.25 -16.51 -8.20
N THR A 139 14.03 -15.23 -8.52
CA THR A 139 14.80 -14.52 -9.54
C THR A 139 16.15 -14.17 -8.91
N GLY A 140 17.11 -15.08 -9.08
CA GLY A 140 18.42 -15.00 -8.41
C GLY A 140 19.03 -13.59 -8.48
N LYS A 141 19.57 -13.14 -7.36
CA LYS A 141 20.20 -11.81 -7.16
C LYS A 141 21.12 -11.38 -8.32
N GLY A 142 21.73 -12.34 -9.04
CA GLY A 142 22.58 -12.09 -10.20
C GLY A 142 21.83 -11.51 -11.41
N LYS A 143 20.60 -11.95 -11.72
CA LYS A 143 19.84 -11.43 -12.87
C LYS A 143 19.40 -9.99 -12.69
N THR A 144 19.03 -9.61 -11.47
CA THR A 144 18.66 -8.23 -11.14
C THR A 144 19.88 -7.30 -11.22
N MET A 145 21.05 -7.76 -10.72
CA MET A 145 22.32 -7.04 -10.85
C MET A 145 22.73 -6.82 -12.32
N VAL A 146 22.60 -7.85 -13.15
CA VAL A 146 22.91 -7.74 -14.59
C VAL A 146 21.96 -6.76 -15.29
N LYS A 147 20.66 -6.74 -14.96
CA LYS A 147 19.70 -5.75 -15.49
C LYS A 147 20.08 -4.33 -15.05
N LEU A 148 20.50 -4.12 -13.80
CA LEU A 148 20.98 -2.83 -13.29
C LEU A 148 22.26 -2.38 -14.03
N ILE A 149 23.26 -3.27 -14.15
CA ILE A 149 24.52 -2.97 -14.86
C ILE A 149 24.26 -2.61 -16.32
N LYS A 150 23.36 -3.33 -17.02
CA LYS A 150 22.96 -2.98 -18.39
C LYS A 150 22.32 -1.60 -18.50
N ARG A 151 21.57 -1.17 -17.48
CA ARG A 151 20.92 0.14 -17.45
C ARG A 151 21.92 1.27 -17.19
N ILE A 152 23.02 0.98 -16.46
CA ILE A 152 24.11 1.92 -16.16
C ILE A 152 25.14 1.95 -17.32
N ALA A 153 25.20 0.91 -18.16
CA ALA A 153 26.15 0.80 -19.26
C ALA A 153 26.27 2.04 -20.19
N PRO A 154 25.18 2.75 -20.56
CA PRO A 154 25.30 3.98 -21.36
C PRO A 154 26.02 5.12 -20.62
N TYR A 155 26.02 5.10 -19.28
CA TYR A 155 26.65 6.14 -18.44
C TYR A 155 28.08 5.80 -17.99
N LYS A 156 28.67 4.70 -18.52
CA LYS A 156 30.02 4.22 -18.14
C LYS A 156 31.09 5.31 -18.22
N LYS A 157 31.02 6.25 -19.16
CA LYS A 157 31.97 7.36 -19.31
C LYS A 157 31.90 8.32 -18.11
N TYR A 158 30.70 8.69 -17.68
CA TYR A 158 30.51 9.58 -16.53
C TYR A 158 30.94 8.89 -15.21
N PHE A 159 30.66 7.59 -15.10
CA PHE A 159 31.10 6.80 -13.97
C PHE A 159 32.64 6.73 -13.89
N ALA A 160 33.31 6.51 -15.01
CA ALA A 160 34.76 6.51 -15.08
C ALA A 160 35.38 7.88 -14.69
N ILE A 161 34.77 8.99 -15.18
CA ILE A 161 35.18 10.35 -14.80
C ILE A 161 35.03 10.57 -13.27
N ALA A 162 33.88 10.16 -12.71
CA ALA A 162 33.64 10.31 -11.27
C ALA A 162 34.69 9.55 -10.44
N VAL A 163 35.00 8.30 -10.82
CA VAL A 163 36.04 7.50 -10.14
C VAL A 163 37.42 8.16 -10.23
N ILE A 164 37.80 8.68 -11.42
CA ILE A 164 39.06 9.39 -11.60
C ILE A 164 39.12 10.65 -10.73
N CYS A 165 38.05 11.45 -10.70
CA CYS A 165 37.99 12.64 -9.85
C CYS A 165 38.12 12.29 -8.36
N THR A 166 37.48 11.20 -7.91
CA THR A 166 37.61 10.76 -6.51
C THR A 166 39.03 10.37 -6.18
N ILE A 167 39.70 9.59 -7.04
CA ILE A 167 41.12 9.18 -6.85
C ILE A 167 42.02 10.40 -6.83
N LEU A 168 41.84 11.37 -7.72
CA LEU A 168 42.61 12.61 -7.73
C LEU A 168 42.42 13.44 -6.44
N SER A 169 41.18 13.53 -5.98
CA SER A 169 40.87 14.21 -4.73
C SER A 169 41.60 13.59 -3.52
N GLU A 170 41.58 12.26 -3.41
CA GLU A 170 42.28 11.54 -2.35
C GLU A 170 43.78 11.71 -2.45
N LEU A 171 44.38 11.69 -3.67
CA LEU A 171 45.80 11.94 -3.88
C LEU A 171 46.20 13.34 -3.43
N ILE A 172 45.42 14.37 -3.72
CA ILE A 172 45.69 15.73 -3.26
C ILE A 172 45.68 15.82 -1.74
N TRP A 173 44.68 15.16 -1.10
CA TRP A 173 44.60 15.13 0.36
C TRP A 173 45.83 14.46 1.03
N VAL A 174 46.33 13.39 0.43
CA VAL A 174 47.54 12.69 0.92
C VAL A 174 48.83 13.49 0.68
N LEU A 175 48.90 14.25 -0.44
CA LEU A 175 50.07 15.05 -0.79
C LEU A 175 50.13 16.41 -0.07
N ALA A 176 48.99 16.96 0.34
CA ALA A 176 48.92 18.26 0.99
C ALA A 176 49.90 18.40 2.21
N PRO A 177 49.95 17.44 3.16
CA PRO A 177 50.86 17.55 4.30
C PRO A 177 52.36 17.43 3.96
N TYR A 178 52.71 16.96 2.73
CA TYR A 178 54.09 16.87 2.27
C TYR A 178 54.56 18.16 1.57
N LEU A 179 53.63 18.97 1.09
CA LEU A 179 53.91 20.26 0.44
C LEU A 179 54.00 21.42 1.45
N ASP A 180 53.40 21.27 2.63
CA ASP A 180 53.44 22.26 3.72
C ASP A 180 54.70 22.10 4.64
N ARG A 181 55.65 21.31 4.22
CA ARG A 181 56.92 21.08 4.98
C ARG A 181 58.10 21.72 4.24
#